data_37f450d1c5493ab016457359d4d3901c
#
_entry.id   37f450d1c5493ab016457359d4d3901c
#
_cell.length_a   1.000
_cell.length_b   1.000
_cell.length_c   1.000
_cell.angle_alpha   90.00
_cell.angle_beta   90.00
_cell.angle_gamma   90.00
#
_symmetry.space_group_name_H-M   'P 1'
#
loop_
_entity.id
_entity.type
_entity.pdbx_description
1 polymer ?
#
loop_
_entity_poly.entity_id
_entity_poly.type
_entity_poly.pdbx_seq_one_letter_code
_entity_poly.pdbx_strand_id
1 'polypeptide(L)'
;MALLKVYKNGKLLLDECENANHFFTRFMGLMYRRSMEEKHCLLLTPCNEIHTFGMKFDIDTIALSKDNEILFIDRAVPPKKVRKKVKDAYKVLELCSGTADKLGL
;
A
#
# COMPACT_ATOMS: atom_id res chain seq x y z
N MET A 1 14.56 -2.70 -9.79
CA MET A 1 13.42 -3.37 -9.14
C MET A 1 12.32 -3.59 -10.18
N ALA A 2 11.80 -4.81 -10.24
CA ALA A 2 10.68 -5.09 -11.15
C ALA A 2 9.40 -4.44 -10.62
N LEU A 3 8.62 -3.84 -11.51
CA LEU A 3 7.33 -3.27 -11.16
C LEU A 3 6.22 -4.28 -11.41
N LEU A 4 5.26 -4.29 -10.50
CA LEU A 4 4.09 -5.15 -10.58
C LEU A 4 2.93 -4.40 -11.21
N LYS A 5 2.00 -5.15 -11.79
CA LYS A 5 0.74 -4.61 -12.27
C LYS A 5 -0.37 -5.00 -11.30
N VAL A 6 -1.27 -4.08 -11.05
CA VAL A 6 -2.40 -4.29 -10.14
C VAL A 6 -3.69 -4.33 -10.96
N TYR A 7 -4.43 -5.43 -10.82
CA TYR A 7 -5.69 -5.65 -11.54
C TYR A 7 -6.84 -5.82 -10.55
N LYS A 8 -8.03 -5.45 -10.96
CA LYS A 8 -9.27 -5.78 -10.26
C LYS A 8 -10.27 -6.28 -11.29
N ASN A 9 -10.73 -7.51 -11.10
CA ASN A 9 -11.70 -8.16 -12.01
C ASN A 9 -11.26 -8.10 -13.48
N GLY A 10 -9.97 -8.33 -13.72
CA GLY A 10 -9.39 -8.32 -15.06
C GLY A 10 -9.05 -6.95 -15.62
N LYS A 11 -9.40 -5.88 -14.93
CA LYS A 11 -9.10 -4.51 -15.38
C LYS A 11 -7.79 -4.02 -14.71
N LEU A 12 -6.88 -3.52 -15.54
CA LEU A 12 -5.63 -2.93 -15.05
C LEU A 12 -5.93 -1.62 -14.32
N LEU A 13 -5.51 -1.50 -13.06
CA LEU A 13 -5.67 -0.30 -12.26
C LEU A 13 -4.39 0.53 -12.19
N LEU A 14 -3.27 -0.15 -11.91
CA LEU A 14 -1.96 0.48 -11.74
C LEU A 14 -0.90 -0.43 -12.34
N ASP A 15 0.13 0.16 -12.93
CA ASP A 15 1.20 -0.60 -13.55
C ASP A 15 2.61 -0.26 -13.02
N GLU A 16 2.69 0.58 -12.01
CA GLU A 16 3.96 0.98 -11.42
C GLU A 16 3.98 0.67 -9.92
N CYS A 17 3.72 -0.59 -9.56
CA CYS A 17 3.72 -1.02 -8.16
C CYS A 17 5.08 -1.62 -7.80
N GLU A 18 5.76 -1.01 -6.84
CA GLU A 18 6.99 -1.55 -6.29
C GLU A 18 6.69 -2.74 -5.38
N ASN A 19 7.51 -3.78 -5.49
CA ASN A 19 7.34 -4.99 -4.69
C ASN A 19 8.30 -4.99 -3.51
N ALA A 20 7.81 -4.72 -2.32
CA ALA A 20 8.59 -4.70 -1.09
C ALA A 20 8.44 -6.04 -0.36
N ASN A 21 9.07 -7.09 -0.88
CA ASN A 21 8.97 -8.44 -0.37
C ASN A 21 10.17 -8.90 0.47
N HIS A 22 11.13 -8.02 0.72
CA HIS A 22 12.27 -8.28 1.61
C HIS A 22 12.12 -7.48 2.89
N PHE A 23 12.67 -8.00 4.00
CA PHE A 23 12.58 -7.33 5.29
C PHE A 23 12.99 -5.86 5.23
N PHE A 24 14.16 -5.58 4.63
CA PHE A 24 14.66 -4.21 4.58
C PHE A 24 13.74 -3.28 3.78
N THR A 25 13.28 -3.73 2.60
CA THR A 25 12.40 -2.91 1.76
C THR A 25 11.04 -2.68 2.40
N ARG A 26 10.51 -3.68 3.13
CA ARG A 26 9.26 -3.51 3.90
C ARG A 26 9.46 -2.51 5.04
N PHE A 27 10.58 -2.61 5.74
CA PHE A 27 10.88 -1.72 6.87
C PHE A 27 10.98 -0.28 6.41
N MET A 28 11.68 -0.03 5.30
CA MET A 28 11.82 1.32 4.77
C MET A 28 10.53 1.86 4.18
N GLY A 29 9.80 1.00 3.44
CA GLY A 29 8.54 1.40 2.82
C GLY A 29 8.64 2.74 2.11
N LEU A 30 7.77 3.67 2.49
CA LEU A 30 7.74 5.03 1.95
C LEU A 30 8.46 6.05 2.86
N MET A 31 9.18 5.57 3.88
CA MET A 31 9.95 6.46 4.76
C MET A 31 10.95 7.28 3.96
N TYR A 32 11.13 8.52 4.35
CA TYR A 32 12.07 9.47 3.75
C TYR A 32 11.71 9.93 2.33
N ARG A 33 10.67 9.41 1.69
CA ARG A 33 10.20 9.93 0.42
C ARG A 33 9.42 11.21 0.67
N ARG A 34 9.52 12.16 -0.27
CA ARG A 34 8.81 13.44 -0.15
C ARG A 34 7.40 13.38 -0.68
N SER A 35 7.15 12.50 -1.65
CA SER A 35 5.85 12.36 -2.29
C SER A 35 5.79 11.02 -3.02
N MET A 36 4.61 10.68 -3.49
CA MET A 36 4.38 9.52 -4.33
C MET A 36 3.43 9.91 -5.46
N GLU A 37 3.77 9.53 -6.69
CA GLU A 37 2.90 9.80 -7.84
C GLU A 37 1.63 8.98 -7.76
N GLU A 38 0.52 9.50 -8.29
CA GLU A 38 -0.79 8.84 -8.23
C GLU A 38 -0.81 7.45 -8.85
N LYS A 39 -0.01 7.22 -9.88
CA LYS A 39 0.03 5.93 -10.57
C LYS A 39 1.00 4.93 -9.94
N HIS A 40 1.77 5.37 -8.95
CA HIS A 40 2.66 4.51 -8.20
C HIS A 40 1.95 3.87 -7.03
N CYS A 41 2.43 2.70 -6.63
CA CYS A 41 2.02 2.07 -5.38
C CYS A 41 3.16 1.21 -4.85
N LEU A 42 3.03 0.79 -3.61
CA LEU A 42 4.00 -0.07 -2.96
C LEU A 42 3.25 -1.25 -2.35
N LEU A 43 3.65 -2.46 -2.73
CA LEU A 43 3.09 -3.69 -2.14
C LEU A 43 4.06 -4.24 -1.11
N LEU A 44 3.60 -4.32 0.15
CA LEU A 44 4.37 -4.91 1.24
C LEU A 44 3.88 -6.35 1.46
N THR A 45 4.79 -7.31 1.32
CA THR A 45 4.48 -8.75 1.45
C THR A 45 5.64 -9.49 2.11
N PRO A 46 5.40 -10.30 3.17
CA PRO A 46 4.18 -10.35 3.96
C PRO A 46 4.04 -9.13 4.87
N CYS A 47 2.81 -8.68 5.08
CA CYS A 47 2.56 -7.53 5.95
C CYS A 47 1.10 -7.56 6.40
N ASN A 48 0.84 -7.25 7.69
CA ASN A 48 -0.52 -7.17 8.20
C ASN A 48 -0.75 -5.94 9.08
N GLU A 49 0.26 -5.14 9.29
CA GLU A 49 0.14 -3.86 10.00
C GLU A 49 1.16 -2.90 9.43
N ILE A 50 0.90 -1.61 9.55
CA ILE A 50 1.80 -0.58 9.04
C ILE A 50 1.97 0.54 10.04
N HIS A 51 3.01 1.34 9.85
CA HIS A 51 3.17 2.62 10.51
C HIS A 51 3.55 3.66 9.46
N THR A 52 3.24 4.92 9.77
CA THR A 52 3.57 6.03 8.88
C THR A 52 4.63 6.96 9.49
N PHE A 53 5.37 6.47 10.49
CA PHE A 53 6.50 7.21 11.04
C PHE A 53 7.57 7.40 9.98
N GLY A 54 8.11 8.61 9.89
CA GLY A 54 9.13 8.94 8.90
C GLY A 54 8.56 9.28 7.52
N MET A 55 7.26 9.17 7.32
CA MET A 55 6.61 9.58 6.09
C MET A 55 6.32 11.08 6.11
N LYS A 56 6.18 11.67 4.93
CA LYS A 56 6.00 13.12 4.76
C LYS A 56 4.71 13.49 4.04
N PHE A 57 3.83 12.52 3.80
CA PHE A 57 2.58 12.73 3.08
C PHE A 57 1.56 11.68 3.52
N ASP A 58 0.28 11.96 3.26
CA ASP A 58 -0.80 11.03 3.56
C ASP A 58 -0.85 9.92 2.51
N ILE A 59 -1.32 8.76 2.92
CA ILE A 59 -1.47 7.61 2.00
C ILE A 59 -2.80 6.92 2.22
N ASP A 60 -3.24 6.19 1.19
CA ASP A 60 -4.30 5.19 1.32
C ASP A 60 -3.62 3.83 1.50
N THR A 61 -4.19 2.97 2.35
CA THR A 61 -3.70 1.60 2.53
C THR A 61 -4.82 0.61 2.29
N ILE A 62 -4.48 -0.50 1.64
CA ILE A 62 -5.42 -1.58 1.36
C ILE A 62 -4.82 -2.87 1.90
N ALA A 63 -5.49 -3.45 2.90
CA ALA A 63 -5.09 -4.74 3.45
C ALA A 63 -5.70 -5.85 2.61
N LEU A 64 -4.87 -6.78 2.18
CA LEU A 64 -5.26 -7.89 1.31
C LEU A 64 -4.97 -9.23 1.97
N SER A 65 -5.83 -10.21 1.72
CA SER A 65 -5.57 -11.61 2.10
C SER A 65 -4.50 -12.21 1.19
N LYS A 66 -4.10 -13.45 1.48
CA LYS A 66 -3.20 -14.21 0.59
C LYS A 66 -3.78 -14.34 -0.81
N ASP A 67 -5.10 -14.41 -0.93
CA ASP A 67 -5.80 -14.58 -2.19
C ASP A 67 -6.18 -13.26 -2.85
N ASN A 68 -5.62 -12.14 -2.35
CA ASN A 68 -5.83 -10.80 -2.86
C ASN A 68 -7.26 -10.27 -2.68
N GLU A 69 -7.98 -10.77 -1.69
CA GLU A 69 -9.26 -10.18 -1.31
C GLU A 69 -9.01 -8.91 -0.50
N ILE A 70 -9.78 -7.87 -0.78
CA ILE A 70 -9.72 -6.63 -0.01
C ILE A 70 -10.40 -6.85 1.33
N LEU A 71 -9.62 -6.71 2.41
CA LEU A 71 -10.12 -6.89 3.77
C LEU A 71 -10.46 -5.57 4.45
N PHE A 72 -9.69 -4.53 4.17
CA PHE A 72 -9.87 -3.24 4.78
C PHE A 72 -9.18 -2.15 3.96
N ILE A 73 -9.83 -1.01 3.84
CA ILE A 73 -9.24 0.17 3.18
C ILE A 73 -9.21 1.31 4.19
N ASP A 74 -8.03 1.87 4.41
CA ASP A 74 -7.84 3.00 5.31
C ASP A 74 -7.41 4.19 4.46
N ARG A 75 -8.23 5.24 4.41
CA ARG A 75 -8.03 6.36 3.52
C ARG A 75 -7.40 7.54 4.23
N ALA A 76 -6.53 8.24 3.51
CA ALA A 76 -5.87 9.46 3.97
C ALA A 76 -5.21 9.29 5.35
N VAL A 77 -4.40 8.25 5.49
CA VAL A 77 -3.65 8.00 6.72
C VAL A 77 -2.52 9.02 6.82
N PRO A 78 -2.52 9.89 7.83
CA PRO A 78 -1.48 10.90 7.96
C PRO A 78 -0.18 10.30 8.50
N PRO A 79 0.94 11.04 8.41
CA PRO A 79 2.19 10.63 9.05
C PRO A 79 2.04 10.42 10.56
N LYS A 80 2.98 9.67 11.15
CA LYS A 80 3.08 9.42 12.59
C LYS A 80 1.92 8.61 13.17
N LYS A 81 1.36 7.70 12.38
CA LYS A 81 0.28 6.81 12.80
C LYS A 81 0.74 5.35 12.78
N VAL A 82 0.13 4.55 13.63
CA VAL A 82 0.23 3.10 13.60
C VAL A 82 -1.16 2.57 13.27
N ARG A 83 -1.23 1.72 12.24
CA ARG A 83 -2.46 1.02 11.89
C ARG A 83 -2.34 -0.42 12.36
N LYS A 84 -3.27 -0.82 13.23
CA LYS A 84 -3.24 -2.12 13.87
C LYS A 84 -3.37 -3.24 12.86
N LYS A 85 -2.91 -4.41 13.30
CA LYS A 85 -3.01 -5.65 12.55
C LYS A 85 -4.46 -5.91 12.10
N VAL A 86 -4.61 -6.21 10.81
CA VAL A 86 -5.88 -6.61 10.23
C VAL A 86 -5.91 -8.13 10.17
N LYS A 87 -6.96 -8.75 10.73
CA LYS A 87 -7.10 -10.19 10.74
C LYS A 87 -7.10 -10.73 9.31
N ASP A 88 -6.35 -11.80 9.09
CA ASP A 88 -6.18 -12.48 7.79
C ASP A 88 -5.44 -11.68 6.72
N ALA A 89 -4.97 -10.48 7.04
CA ALA A 89 -4.17 -9.72 6.11
C ALA A 89 -2.78 -10.37 5.94
N TYR A 90 -2.34 -10.44 4.70
CA TYR A 90 -1.03 -10.96 4.34
C TYR A 90 -0.22 -9.96 3.54
N LYS A 91 -0.89 -9.03 2.90
CA LYS A 91 -0.29 -7.99 2.08
C LYS A 91 -0.93 -6.64 2.40
N VAL A 92 -0.15 -5.59 2.24
CA VAL A 92 -0.68 -4.21 2.33
C VAL A 92 -0.21 -3.45 1.09
N LEU A 93 -1.16 -2.84 0.41
CA LEU A 93 -0.90 -1.98 -0.74
C LEU A 93 -0.96 -0.54 -0.26
N GLU A 94 0.11 0.22 -0.47
CA GLU A 94 0.18 1.64 -0.13
C GLU A 94 0.06 2.48 -1.39
N LEU A 95 -0.86 3.44 -1.36
CA LEU A 95 -1.22 4.28 -2.50
C LEU A 95 -1.16 5.75 -2.11
N CYS A 96 -1.00 6.60 -3.10
CA CYS A 96 -1.17 8.04 -2.91
C CYS A 96 -2.58 8.32 -2.37
N SER A 97 -2.69 9.24 -1.42
CA SER A 97 -3.97 9.62 -0.82
C SER A 97 -4.98 10.03 -1.90
N GLY A 98 -6.18 9.48 -1.80
CA GLY A 98 -7.25 9.72 -2.76
C GLY A 98 -7.29 8.74 -3.92
N THR A 99 -6.24 7.94 -4.12
CA THR A 99 -6.18 6.99 -5.23
C THR A 99 -7.21 5.88 -5.09
N ALA A 100 -7.45 5.39 -3.86
CA ALA A 100 -8.45 4.34 -3.64
C ALA A 100 -9.83 4.78 -4.17
N ASP A 101 -10.22 6.03 -3.89
CA ASP A 101 -11.51 6.56 -4.38
C ASP A 101 -11.50 6.70 -5.90
N LYS A 102 -10.42 7.20 -6.48
CA LYS A 102 -10.31 7.34 -7.94
C LYS A 102 -10.41 6.02 -8.67
N LEU A 103 -9.92 4.95 -8.05
CA LEU A 103 -9.98 3.60 -8.64
C LEU A 103 -11.28 2.89 -8.33
N GLY A 104 -12.18 3.50 -7.56
CA GLY A 104 -13.46 2.89 -7.20
C GLY A 104 -13.34 1.77 -6.18
N LEU A 105 -12.33 1.83 -5.36
CA LEU A 105 -12.09 0.80 -4.33
C LEU A 105 -12.78 1.12 -3.02
#